data_d4c285eb7a772199f2618d1e6e50f6f2
#
_entry.id   d4c285eb7a772199f2618d1e6e50f6f2
#
_cell.length_a   1.000
_cell.length_b   1.000
_cell.length_c   1.000
_cell.angle_alpha   90.00
_cell.angle_beta   90.00
_cell.angle_gamma   90.00
#
_symmetry.space_group_name_H-M   'P 1'
#
loop_
_entity.id
_entity.type
_entity.pdbx_description
1 polymer ?
#
loop_
_entity_poly.entity_id
_entity_poly.type
_entity_poly.pdbx_seq_one_letter_code
_entity_poly.pdbx_strand_id
1 'polypeptide(L)'
;EMCIRDRLPAGSQSGEVTLEFTTDRPFTLRSLKLRVTEAPVDCPARLEAELDGTLHTLAEFPVTRFNPALHVGFDPYAPIVISVPATASTRFRLVFTDATPGFGLREAELSSLPTVERYPEKTLAKMYQTPLPYWHEYMWRIQPATDDQSLVIRPGDILDISDCLKGDRLTWNAPAGEWTVMRTGMLPTGVVNSPARPEAEGLETDKMSKQHIEAHFEAFLGDCLLYTSDAADDL
;
A
#
# COMPACT_ATOMS: atom_id res chain seq x y z
N GLU A 1 16.08 9.36 -7.34
CA GLU A 1 15.82 8.46 -6.21
C GLU A 1 17.10 8.27 -5.40
N MET A 2 16.98 8.39 -4.09
CA MET A 2 17.98 7.96 -3.13
C MET A 2 17.42 6.77 -2.38
N CYS A 3 18.10 5.65 -2.36
CA CYS A 3 17.59 4.42 -1.77
C CYS A 3 18.66 3.76 -0.90
N ILE A 4 18.30 3.42 0.32
CA ILE A 4 19.07 2.52 1.18
C ILE A 4 18.35 1.17 1.17
N ARG A 5 19.08 0.11 0.77
CA ARG A 5 18.59 -1.28 0.74
C ARG A 5 19.44 -2.13 1.67
N ASP A 6 19.57 -1.72 2.91
CA ASP A 6 20.28 -2.49 3.92
C ASP A 6 19.38 -2.81 5.11
N ARG A 7 19.58 -3.99 5.70
CA ARG A 7 18.94 -4.34 6.96
C ARG A 7 19.58 -3.53 8.07
N LEU A 8 18.81 -2.67 8.72
CA LEU A 8 19.22 -2.17 10.02
C LEU A 8 19.38 -3.36 10.96
N PRO A 9 20.49 -3.45 11.72
CA PRO A 9 20.70 -4.56 12.62
C PRO A 9 19.57 -4.60 13.64
N ALA A 10 18.87 -5.73 13.71
CA ALA A 10 17.95 -6.03 14.79
C ALA A 10 18.75 -6.06 16.09
N GLY A 11 18.45 -5.17 17.03
CA GLY A 11 19.03 -5.24 18.35
C GLY A 11 19.59 -3.96 18.97
N SER A 12 19.15 -2.79 18.58
CA SER A 12 19.39 -1.63 19.45
C SER A 12 18.38 -1.65 20.59
N GLN A 13 18.90 -1.66 21.80
CA GLN A 13 18.16 -1.28 23.01
C GLN A 13 17.49 0.07 22.75
N SER A 14 16.35 0.32 23.41
CA SER A 14 15.58 1.57 23.36
C SER A 14 16.46 2.81 23.14
N GLY A 15 16.48 3.31 21.90
CA GLY A 15 17.31 4.43 21.51
C GLY A 15 16.85 5.01 20.18
N GLU A 16 17.31 6.21 19.92
CA GLU A 16 17.08 6.88 18.64
C GLU A 16 17.99 6.26 17.57
N VAL A 17 17.42 5.86 16.45
CA VAL A 17 18.13 5.39 15.25
C VAL A 17 17.97 6.42 14.15
N THR A 18 19.07 6.88 13.58
CA THR A 18 19.09 7.87 12.53
C THR A 18 19.69 7.30 11.25
N LEU A 19 18.98 7.47 10.11
CA LEU A 19 19.51 7.30 8.78
C LEU A 19 19.80 8.66 8.17
N GLU A 20 21.00 8.85 7.64
CA GLU A 20 21.38 10.06 6.94
C GLU A 20 21.51 9.81 5.44
N PHE A 21 20.98 10.75 4.66
CA PHE A 21 21.06 10.77 3.20
C PHE A 21 21.76 12.06 2.78
N THR A 22 22.84 11.93 2.05
CA THR A 22 23.61 13.06 1.55
C THR A 22 23.80 13.00 0.03
N THR A 23 23.79 14.16 -0.60
CA THR A 23 24.01 14.30 -2.05
C THR A 23 24.99 15.43 -2.32
N ASP A 24 25.72 15.31 -3.43
CA ASP A 24 26.64 16.36 -3.89
C ASP A 24 25.93 17.60 -4.46
N ARG A 25 24.65 17.46 -4.80
CA ARG A 25 23.81 18.52 -5.38
C ARG A 25 22.46 18.52 -4.66
N PRO A 26 21.81 19.69 -4.56
CA PRO A 26 20.48 19.77 -3.99
C PRO A 26 19.51 18.79 -4.66
N PHE A 27 18.85 17.98 -3.85
CA PHE A 27 17.81 17.06 -4.25
C PHE A 27 16.46 17.58 -3.74
N THR A 28 15.47 17.67 -4.62
CA THR A 28 14.13 18.12 -4.22
C THR A 28 13.31 16.91 -3.78
N LEU A 29 13.12 16.79 -2.49
CA LEU A 29 12.31 15.74 -1.87
C LEU A 29 10.82 16.09 -1.94
N ARG A 30 9.98 15.12 -2.35
CA ARG A 30 8.50 15.22 -2.32
C ARG A 30 7.84 14.05 -1.61
N SER A 31 8.48 12.90 -1.59
CA SER A 31 7.95 11.76 -0.84
C SER A 31 9.05 10.85 -0.29
N LEU A 32 8.72 10.19 0.81
CA LEU A 32 9.49 9.12 1.43
C LEU A 32 8.67 7.83 1.34
N LYS A 33 9.33 6.73 0.96
CA LYS A 33 8.74 5.39 0.97
C LYS A 33 9.59 4.46 1.83
N LEU A 34 8.95 3.79 2.78
CA LEU A 34 9.58 2.84 3.69
C LEU A 34 8.98 1.45 3.51
N ARG A 35 9.83 0.43 3.55
CA ARG A 35 9.42 -0.97 3.68
C ARG A 35 10.05 -1.58 4.91
N VAL A 36 9.22 -2.06 5.82
CA VAL A 36 9.67 -2.76 7.03
C VAL A 36 10.04 -4.20 6.70
N THR A 37 10.93 -4.79 7.52
CA THR A 37 11.34 -6.19 7.35
C THR A 37 10.33 -7.15 7.94
N GLU A 38 9.72 -6.79 9.06
CA GLU A 38 8.82 -7.64 9.85
C GLU A 38 7.65 -6.83 10.41
N ALA A 39 6.58 -7.52 10.72
CA ALA A 39 5.42 -7.02 11.46
C ALA A 39 5.12 -7.99 12.63
N PRO A 40 4.55 -7.52 13.74
CA PRO A 40 4.09 -6.16 13.98
C PRO A 40 5.23 -5.17 14.24
N VAL A 41 5.03 -3.91 13.88
CA VAL A 41 5.92 -2.80 14.17
C VAL A 41 5.10 -1.57 14.54
N ASP A 42 5.57 -0.85 15.54
CA ASP A 42 5.08 0.47 15.91
C ASP A 42 6.25 1.30 16.40
N CYS A 43 6.49 2.43 15.75
CA CYS A 43 7.66 3.25 16.00
C CYS A 43 7.41 4.68 15.51
N PRO A 44 7.50 5.69 16.37
CA PRO A 44 7.50 7.08 15.95
C PRO A 44 8.71 7.38 15.05
N ALA A 45 8.47 8.16 14.01
CA ALA A 45 9.52 8.61 13.11
C ALA A 45 9.34 10.08 12.72
N ARG A 46 10.47 10.74 12.41
CA ARG A 46 10.48 12.09 11.84
C ARG A 46 11.44 12.15 10.66
N LEU A 47 11.03 12.88 9.65
CA LEU A 47 11.84 13.20 8.48
C LEU A 47 12.28 14.64 8.57
N GLU A 48 13.58 14.88 8.44
CA GLU A 48 14.20 16.19 8.57
C GLU A 48 15.01 16.53 7.31
N ALA A 49 15.15 17.81 7.02
CA ALA A 49 16.08 18.34 6.02
C ALA A 49 16.96 19.43 6.63
N GLU A 50 18.20 19.52 6.20
CA GLU A 50 19.07 20.62 6.54
C GLU A 50 18.82 21.79 5.58
N LEU A 51 18.34 22.90 6.13
CA LEU A 51 18.11 24.14 5.39
C LEU A 51 18.91 25.25 6.09
N ASP A 52 19.73 25.98 5.34
CA ASP A 52 20.56 27.06 5.88
C ASP A 52 21.42 26.66 7.08
N GLY A 53 21.94 25.43 7.07
CA GLY A 53 22.76 24.87 8.14
C GLY A 53 21.99 24.42 9.40
N THR A 54 20.66 24.43 9.34
CA THR A 54 19.79 24.03 10.45
C THR A 54 18.87 22.90 10.01
N LEU A 55 18.67 21.91 10.91
CA LEU A 55 17.73 20.81 10.68
C LEU A 55 16.29 21.27 10.94
N HIS A 56 15.43 21.04 9.96
CA HIS A 56 14.00 21.32 10.00
C HIS A 56 13.20 20.03 9.83
N THR A 57 12.25 19.80 10.72
CA THR A 57 11.31 18.68 10.59
C THR A 57 10.33 18.94 9.47
N LEU A 58 10.30 18.04 8.48
CA LEU A 58 9.39 18.07 7.34
C LEU A 58 8.10 17.31 7.63
N ALA A 59 8.19 16.20 8.36
CA ALA A 59 7.05 15.38 8.75
C ALA A 59 7.37 14.56 10.00
N GLU A 60 6.34 14.37 10.84
CA GLU A 60 6.30 13.39 11.92
C GLU A 60 5.19 12.39 11.63
N PHE A 61 5.47 11.11 11.81
CA PHE A 61 4.54 10.03 11.46
C PHE A 61 4.85 8.74 12.20
N PRO A 62 3.85 7.87 12.42
CA PRO A 62 4.08 6.54 12.93
C PRO A 62 4.51 5.59 11.80
N VAL A 63 5.50 4.77 12.07
CA VAL A 63 5.83 3.58 11.27
C VAL A 63 5.11 2.40 11.89
N THR A 64 3.90 2.14 11.40
CA THR A 64 3.01 1.13 11.99
C THR A 64 2.65 0.08 10.96
N ARG A 65 2.85 -1.21 11.31
CA ARG A 65 2.40 -2.37 10.54
C ARG A 65 1.91 -3.44 11.50
N PHE A 66 0.83 -4.11 11.11
CA PHE A 66 0.15 -5.08 11.95
C PHE A 66 0.62 -6.50 11.71
N ASN A 67 0.15 -7.41 12.57
CA ASN A 67 0.50 -8.82 12.52
C ASN A 67 0.05 -9.44 11.16
N PRO A 68 0.96 -10.07 10.42
CA PRO A 68 0.66 -10.73 9.15
C PRO A 68 -0.27 -11.94 9.26
N ALA A 69 -0.49 -12.47 10.47
CA ALA A 69 -1.36 -13.64 10.69
C ALA A 69 -2.86 -13.33 10.51
N LEU A 70 -3.25 -12.07 10.40
CA LEU A 70 -4.64 -11.70 10.15
C LEU A 70 -4.96 -11.82 8.66
N HIS A 71 -5.89 -12.69 8.32
CA HIS A 71 -6.35 -12.92 6.94
C HIS A 71 -7.18 -11.75 6.39
N VAL A 72 -7.77 -10.95 7.27
CA VAL A 72 -8.54 -9.76 6.94
C VAL A 72 -7.74 -8.54 7.34
N GLY A 73 -7.58 -7.60 6.43
CA GLY A 73 -6.93 -6.34 6.73
C GLY A 73 -5.84 -5.97 5.76
N PHE A 74 -5.07 -5.04 6.18
CA PHE A 74 -4.02 -4.37 5.47
C PHE A 74 -2.86 -5.31 5.13
N ASP A 75 -2.24 -5.10 3.97
CA ASP A 75 -0.99 -5.78 3.68
C ASP A 75 0.07 -5.37 4.72
N PRO A 76 0.52 -6.27 5.60
CA PRO A 76 1.43 -5.94 6.69
C PRO A 76 2.80 -5.47 6.21
N TYR A 77 3.12 -5.74 4.94
CA TYR A 77 4.37 -5.34 4.30
C TYR A 77 4.21 -4.25 3.24
N ALA A 78 3.00 -3.68 3.10
CA ALA A 78 2.78 -2.56 2.20
C ALA A 78 3.71 -1.39 2.52
N PRO A 79 4.20 -0.65 1.52
CA PRO A 79 5.04 0.51 1.77
C PRO A 79 4.32 1.53 2.64
N ILE A 80 5.08 2.16 3.53
CA ILE A 80 4.66 3.37 4.23
C ILE A 80 5.11 4.54 3.38
N VAL A 81 4.17 5.34 2.91
CA VAL A 81 4.45 6.51 2.07
C VAL A 81 4.10 7.78 2.83
N ILE A 82 5.03 8.70 2.86
CA ILE A 82 4.89 10.01 3.48
C ILE A 82 5.21 11.07 2.44
N SER A 83 4.26 11.98 2.22
CA SER A 83 4.45 13.12 1.32
C SER A 83 4.87 14.36 2.12
N VAL A 84 5.75 15.15 1.55
CA VAL A 84 6.21 16.42 2.14
C VAL A 84 6.09 17.53 1.11
N PRO A 85 6.00 18.80 1.53
CA PRO A 85 6.18 19.92 0.61
C PRO A 85 7.52 19.80 -0.12
N ALA A 86 7.57 20.20 -1.39
CA ALA A 86 8.80 20.17 -2.17
C ALA A 86 9.94 20.88 -1.43
N THR A 87 10.94 20.11 -1.00
CA THR A 87 12.03 20.61 -0.17
C THR A 87 13.36 20.26 -0.81
N ALA A 88 14.14 21.28 -1.20
CA ALA A 88 15.46 21.10 -1.78
C ALA A 88 16.53 21.14 -0.69
N SER A 89 17.32 20.08 -0.57
CA SER A 89 18.45 20.00 0.35
C SER A 89 19.52 19.05 -0.17
N THR A 90 20.73 19.15 0.36
CA THR A 90 21.79 18.16 0.17
C THR A 90 21.87 17.14 1.28
N ARG A 91 21.11 17.35 2.38
CA ARG A 91 21.14 16.45 3.54
C ARG A 91 19.75 16.27 4.11
N PHE A 92 19.36 15.00 4.25
CA PHE A 92 18.12 14.59 4.91
C PHE A 92 18.41 13.59 6.02
N ARG A 93 17.58 13.57 7.04
CA ARG A 93 17.65 12.63 8.15
C ARG A 93 16.30 11.99 8.37
N LEU A 94 16.32 10.68 8.58
CA LEU A 94 15.16 9.91 9.00
C LEU A 94 15.48 9.33 10.38
N VAL A 95 14.71 9.76 11.37
CA VAL A 95 14.94 9.46 12.78
C VAL A 95 13.80 8.61 13.30
N PHE A 96 14.14 7.49 13.94
CA PHE A 96 13.19 6.58 14.58
C PHE A 96 13.43 6.62 16.10
N THR A 97 12.36 6.69 16.87
CA THR A 97 12.41 6.66 18.33
C THR A 97 11.54 5.52 18.86
N ASP A 98 11.93 4.94 19.99
CA ASP A 98 11.17 3.90 20.70
C ASP A 98 10.73 2.72 19.79
N ALA A 99 11.62 2.29 18.89
CA ALA A 99 11.34 1.23 17.96
C ALA A 99 11.01 -0.09 18.65
N THR A 100 9.99 -0.79 18.16
CA THR A 100 9.64 -2.14 18.60
C THR A 100 10.86 -3.06 18.49
N PRO A 101 11.14 -3.93 19.47
CA PRO A 101 12.21 -4.91 19.35
C PRO A 101 12.11 -5.73 18.06
N GLY A 102 13.22 -5.85 17.34
CA GLY A 102 13.26 -6.51 16.03
C GLY A 102 12.89 -5.63 14.85
N PHE A 103 12.57 -4.36 15.07
CA PHE A 103 12.36 -3.39 14.00
C PHE A 103 13.54 -3.38 13.02
N GLY A 104 13.21 -3.37 11.75
CA GLY A 104 14.18 -3.21 10.68
C GLY A 104 13.53 -2.65 9.42
N LEU A 105 14.34 -2.04 8.59
CA LEU A 105 13.95 -1.57 7.27
C LEU A 105 14.56 -2.44 6.19
N ARG A 106 13.73 -2.82 5.22
CA ARG A 106 14.17 -3.45 3.98
C ARG A 106 14.56 -2.39 2.95
N GLU A 107 13.86 -1.26 2.98
CA GLU A 107 14.05 -0.17 2.04
C GLU A 107 13.63 1.17 2.66
N ALA A 108 14.43 2.20 2.42
CA ALA A 108 14.08 3.60 2.64
C ALA A 108 14.44 4.38 1.38
N GLU A 109 13.44 4.92 0.71
CA GLU A 109 13.58 5.63 -0.58
C GLU A 109 13.07 7.07 -0.42
N LEU A 110 13.95 8.03 -0.74
CA LEU A 110 13.59 9.43 -0.89
C LEU A 110 13.34 9.71 -2.38
N SER A 111 12.17 10.26 -2.70
CA SER A 111 11.76 10.47 -4.08
C SER A 111 11.47 11.94 -4.37
N SER A 112 11.88 12.38 -5.56
CA SER A 112 11.50 13.68 -6.10
C SER A 112 10.09 13.69 -6.72
N LEU A 113 9.45 12.53 -6.82
CA LEU A 113 8.09 12.40 -7.35
C LEU A 113 7.06 12.48 -6.23
N PRO A 114 5.92 13.14 -6.46
CA PRO A 114 4.78 13.07 -5.56
C PRO A 114 4.20 11.65 -5.58
N THR A 115 3.79 11.15 -4.42
CA THR A 115 3.22 9.81 -4.29
C THR A 115 1.98 9.84 -3.41
N VAL A 116 0.94 9.10 -3.78
CA VAL A 116 -0.29 9.00 -2.99
C VAL A 116 -0.03 8.18 -1.73
N GLU A 117 -0.27 8.79 -0.57
CA GLU A 117 -0.21 8.10 0.71
C GLU A 117 -1.37 7.13 0.86
N ARG A 118 -1.13 6.01 1.53
CA ARG A 118 -2.15 5.00 1.86
C ARG A 118 -2.99 4.59 0.64
N TYR A 119 -2.32 4.45 -0.51
CA TYR A 119 -2.99 4.08 -1.75
C TYR A 119 -3.84 2.80 -1.63
N PRO A 120 -3.35 1.70 -1.00
CA PRO A 120 -4.15 0.48 -0.86
C PRO A 120 -5.44 0.70 -0.09
N GLU A 121 -5.43 1.51 0.98
CA GLU A 121 -6.62 1.82 1.77
C GLU A 121 -7.59 2.73 1.03
N LYS A 122 -7.06 3.76 0.36
CA LYS A 122 -7.87 4.72 -0.40
C LYS A 122 -8.57 4.08 -1.59
N THR A 123 -7.99 3.03 -2.16
CA THR A 123 -8.61 2.26 -3.27
C THR A 123 -9.48 1.10 -2.78
N LEU A 124 -9.60 0.89 -1.47
CA LEU A 124 -10.30 -0.26 -0.87
C LEU A 124 -9.82 -1.61 -1.42
N ALA A 125 -8.58 -1.66 -1.89
CA ALA A 125 -7.98 -2.87 -2.46
C ALA A 125 -7.90 -3.98 -1.42
N LYS A 126 -7.76 -3.61 -0.15
CA LYS A 126 -7.83 -4.51 0.99
C LYS A 126 -8.42 -3.76 2.20
N MET A 127 -9.45 -4.29 2.81
CA MET A 127 -10.04 -3.69 3.99
C MET A 127 -9.12 -3.87 5.19
N TYR A 128 -8.89 -2.81 5.91
CA TYR A 128 -8.22 -2.82 7.18
C TYR A 128 -9.24 -2.96 8.31
N GLN A 129 -9.11 -4.01 9.11
CA GLN A 129 -9.95 -4.19 10.28
C GLN A 129 -9.27 -3.54 11.48
N THR A 130 -9.75 -2.36 11.87
CA THR A 130 -9.36 -1.75 13.14
C THR A 130 -10.17 -2.34 14.29
N PRO A 131 -9.56 -2.56 15.45
CA PRO A 131 -10.33 -2.78 16.66
C PRO A 131 -11.22 -1.56 16.93
N LEU A 132 -12.53 -1.77 17.14
CA LEU A 132 -13.42 -0.69 17.52
C LEU A 132 -13.05 -0.15 18.92
N PRO A 133 -13.06 1.17 19.16
CA PRO A 133 -13.67 2.25 18.36
C PRO A 133 -12.67 3.14 17.58
N TYR A 134 -11.61 2.64 17.03
CA TYR A 134 -10.48 3.41 16.48
C TYR A 134 -10.79 4.05 15.11
N TRP A 135 -11.72 4.97 15.06
CA TRP A 135 -12.08 5.73 13.86
C TRP A 135 -10.94 6.59 13.30
N HIS A 136 -10.00 7.02 14.17
CA HIS A 136 -8.85 7.83 13.77
C HIS A 136 -7.94 7.13 12.74
N GLU A 137 -7.93 5.81 12.72
CA GLU A 137 -7.17 5.04 11.71
C GLU A 137 -7.67 5.26 10.28
N TYR A 138 -8.90 5.72 10.11
CA TYR A 138 -9.47 6.10 8.81
C TYR A 138 -9.37 7.60 8.53
N MET A 139 -8.87 8.39 9.48
CA MET A 139 -8.65 9.81 9.30
C MET A 139 -7.24 10.03 8.75
N TRP A 140 -7.17 10.25 7.46
CA TRP A 140 -5.91 10.46 6.77
C TRP A 140 -5.50 11.93 6.81
N ARG A 141 -4.21 12.17 6.99
CA ARG A 141 -3.69 13.53 6.90
C ARG A 141 -3.89 14.09 5.49
N ILE A 142 -4.04 15.39 5.40
CA ILE A 142 -4.06 16.08 4.11
C ILE A 142 -2.65 16.07 3.53
N GLN A 143 -2.51 15.49 2.33
CA GLN A 143 -1.25 15.52 1.61
C GLN A 143 -0.95 16.93 1.10
N PRO A 144 0.33 17.33 1.04
CA PRO A 144 0.72 18.55 0.37
C PRO A 144 0.24 18.54 -1.09
N ALA A 145 -0.18 19.70 -1.58
CA ALA A 145 -0.49 19.87 -2.99
C ALA A 145 0.79 19.68 -3.82
N THR A 146 0.65 19.10 -5.02
CA THR A 146 1.76 18.96 -5.94
C THR A 146 2.15 20.35 -6.49
N ASP A 147 3.41 20.74 -6.27
CA ASP A 147 3.96 22.03 -6.67
C ASP A 147 4.18 22.11 -8.20
N ASP A 148 4.48 20.98 -8.83
CA ASP A 148 4.76 20.87 -10.26
C ASP A 148 3.77 19.92 -10.93
N GLN A 149 2.86 20.49 -11.70
CA GLN A 149 1.82 19.76 -12.42
C GLN A 149 2.36 18.87 -13.53
N SER A 150 3.60 19.06 -13.99
CA SER A 150 4.24 18.17 -14.97
C SER A 150 4.58 16.80 -14.40
N LEU A 151 4.62 16.67 -13.07
CA LEU A 151 4.86 15.41 -12.37
C LEU A 151 3.58 14.57 -12.17
N VAL A 152 2.43 15.10 -12.58
CA VAL A 152 1.12 14.44 -12.42
C VAL A 152 0.63 13.96 -13.78
N ILE A 153 0.30 12.68 -13.87
CA ILE A 153 -0.35 12.11 -15.05
C ILE A 153 -1.80 12.60 -15.07
N ARG A 154 -2.18 13.34 -16.11
CA ARG A 154 -3.55 13.83 -16.27
C ARG A 154 -4.41 12.74 -16.90
N PRO A 155 -5.72 12.68 -16.58
CA PRO A 155 -6.61 11.71 -17.21
C PRO A 155 -6.58 11.76 -18.76
N GLY A 156 -6.39 12.95 -19.35
CA GLY A 156 -6.28 13.13 -20.80
C GLY A 156 -4.98 12.60 -21.41
N ASP A 157 -3.96 12.32 -20.61
CA ASP A 157 -2.67 11.76 -21.04
C ASP A 157 -2.67 10.22 -20.99
N ILE A 158 -3.78 9.61 -20.56
CA ILE A 158 -3.95 8.16 -20.46
C ILE A 158 -4.67 7.67 -21.70
N LEU A 159 -4.03 6.73 -22.41
CA LEU A 159 -4.63 6.07 -23.57
C LEU A 159 -4.96 4.62 -23.23
N ASP A 160 -6.22 4.24 -23.46
CA ASP A 160 -6.60 2.83 -23.41
C ASP A 160 -6.21 2.17 -24.74
N ILE A 161 -5.28 1.24 -24.66
CA ILE A 161 -4.78 0.46 -25.80
C ILE A 161 -5.11 -1.03 -25.66
N SER A 162 -6.14 -1.37 -24.87
CA SER A 162 -6.56 -2.75 -24.63
C SER A 162 -6.91 -3.48 -25.93
N ASP A 163 -7.53 -2.80 -26.88
CA ASP A 163 -7.87 -3.38 -28.19
C ASP A 163 -6.64 -3.72 -29.06
N CYS A 164 -5.48 -3.15 -28.73
CA CYS A 164 -4.22 -3.43 -29.40
C CYS A 164 -3.55 -4.72 -28.88
N LEU A 165 -4.06 -5.30 -27.79
CA LEU A 165 -3.56 -6.55 -27.22
C LEU A 165 -4.30 -7.74 -27.85
N LYS A 166 -3.53 -8.64 -28.48
CA LYS A 166 -4.05 -9.91 -29.02
C LYS A 166 -3.28 -11.06 -28.38
N GLY A 167 -3.96 -11.78 -27.49
CA GLY A 167 -3.32 -12.81 -26.67
C GLY A 167 -2.27 -12.19 -25.73
N ASP A 168 -1.04 -12.53 -25.93
CA ASP A 168 0.14 -12.03 -25.18
C ASP A 168 0.92 -10.94 -25.93
N ARG A 169 0.49 -10.57 -27.14
CA ARG A 169 1.19 -9.61 -27.99
C ARG A 169 0.46 -8.29 -28.10
N LEU A 170 1.13 -7.22 -27.67
CA LEU A 170 0.69 -5.84 -27.90
C LEU A 170 1.31 -5.31 -29.19
N THR A 171 0.45 -4.77 -30.08
CA THR A 171 0.89 -4.07 -31.30
C THR A 171 0.20 -2.72 -31.36
N TRP A 172 0.96 -1.66 -31.16
CA TRP A 172 0.45 -0.31 -31.11
C TRP A 172 1.39 0.68 -31.82
N ASN A 173 0.81 1.56 -32.63
CA ASN A 173 1.54 2.67 -33.25
C ASN A 173 1.58 3.84 -32.25
N ALA A 174 2.61 3.90 -31.44
CA ALA A 174 2.78 4.93 -30.43
C ALA A 174 2.93 6.31 -31.10
N PRO A 175 2.21 7.34 -30.65
CA PRO A 175 2.49 8.72 -31.00
C PRO A 175 3.91 9.12 -30.58
N ALA A 176 4.44 10.20 -31.18
CA ALA A 176 5.75 10.73 -30.78
C ALA A 176 5.74 11.11 -29.31
N GLY A 177 6.81 10.73 -28.58
CA GLY A 177 6.95 10.99 -27.15
C GLY A 177 7.49 9.79 -26.38
N GLU A 178 7.60 9.94 -25.07
CA GLU A 178 7.94 8.86 -24.12
C GLU A 178 6.67 8.27 -23.53
N TRP A 179 6.55 6.97 -23.53
CA TRP A 179 5.34 6.27 -23.06
C TRP A 179 5.69 5.20 -22.03
N THR A 180 4.87 5.14 -21.00
CA THR A 180 4.86 4.02 -20.05
C THR A 180 3.66 3.15 -20.33
N VAL A 181 3.89 1.90 -20.71
CA VAL A 181 2.82 0.92 -20.89
C VAL A 181 2.58 0.19 -19.59
N MET A 182 1.34 0.26 -19.09
CA MET A 182 0.91 -0.46 -17.91
C MET A 182 -0.06 -1.57 -18.31
N ARG A 183 0.19 -2.79 -17.87
CA ARG A 183 -0.74 -3.90 -17.98
C ARG A 183 -1.34 -4.19 -16.62
N THR A 184 -2.64 -4.04 -16.51
CA THR A 184 -3.39 -4.44 -15.32
C THR A 184 -4.01 -5.82 -15.54
N GLY A 185 -4.21 -6.56 -14.45
CA GLY A 185 -4.84 -7.87 -14.48
C GLY A 185 -5.32 -8.27 -13.10
N MET A 186 -6.18 -9.26 -13.05
CA MET A 186 -6.63 -9.86 -11.80
C MET A 186 -5.85 -11.14 -11.54
N LEU A 187 -5.39 -11.30 -10.31
CA LEU A 187 -4.77 -12.51 -9.80
C LEU A 187 -5.50 -12.94 -8.52
N PRO A 188 -5.66 -14.25 -8.29
CA PRO A 188 -6.15 -14.71 -7.00
C PRO A 188 -5.15 -14.30 -5.91
N THR A 189 -5.67 -13.88 -4.77
CA THR A 189 -4.85 -13.51 -3.61
C THR A 189 -4.14 -14.70 -2.98
N GLY A 190 -4.57 -15.93 -3.31
CA GLY A 190 -4.12 -17.15 -2.67
C GLY A 190 -4.69 -17.35 -1.25
N VAL A 191 -5.52 -16.43 -0.78
CA VAL A 191 -6.18 -16.53 0.52
C VAL A 191 -7.36 -17.49 0.41
N VAL A 192 -7.43 -18.43 1.33
CA VAL A 192 -8.55 -19.36 1.47
C VAL A 192 -9.53 -18.86 2.54
N ASN A 193 -10.78 -19.31 2.45
CA ASN A 193 -11.80 -18.99 3.42
C ASN A 193 -11.47 -19.57 4.80
N SER A 194 -11.67 -18.78 5.85
CA SER A 194 -11.42 -19.17 7.24
C SER A 194 -12.37 -18.42 8.17
N PRO A 195 -12.96 -19.07 9.20
CA PRO A 195 -12.85 -20.49 9.48
C PRO A 195 -13.69 -21.36 8.53
N ALA A 196 -13.17 -22.47 8.10
CA ALA A 196 -13.86 -23.47 7.29
C ALA A 196 -13.49 -24.88 7.73
N ARG A 197 -14.36 -25.87 7.45
CA ARG A 197 -13.99 -27.27 7.59
C ARG A 197 -12.98 -27.64 6.49
N PRO A 198 -12.11 -28.63 6.69
CA PRO A 198 -11.11 -29.01 5.68
C PRO A 198 -11.71 -29.31 4.31
N GLU A 199 -12.91 -29.87 4.26
CA GLU A 199 -13.61 -30.23 3.02
C GLU A 199 -14.18 -28.98 2.29
N ALA A 200 -14.33 -27.87 3.00
CA ALA A 200 -14.88 -26.62 2.51
C ALA A 200 -13.82 -25.52 2.38
N GLU A 201 -12.54 -25.84 2.67
CA GLU A 201 -11.46 -24.89 2.51
C GLU A 201 -11.15 -24.67 1.03
N GLY A 202 -11.16 -23.42 0.60
CA GLY A 202 -10.91 -23.05 -0.79
C GLY A 202 -10.81 -21.56 -0.98
N LEU A 203 -10.54 -21.17 -2.22
CA LEU A 203 -10.53 -19.76 -2.61
C LEU A 203 -11.94 -19.17 -2.52
N GLU A 204 -12.02 -17.90 -2.21
CA GLU A 204 -13.26 -17.11 -2.31
C GLU A 204 -13.85 -17.19 -3.72
N THR A 205 -15.18 -17.22 -3.78
CA THR A 205 -15.91 -17.14 -5.04
C THR A 205 -15.58 -15.85 -5.78
N ASP A 206 -15.30 -15.94 -7.06
CA ASP A 206 -15.11 -14.77 -7.91
C ASP A 206 -16.41 -13.96 -8.00
N LYS A 207 -16.45 -12.87 -7.26
CA LYS A 207 -17.60 -11.97 -7.15
C LYS A 207 -17.85 -11.13 -8.41
N MET A 208 -16.93 -11.14 -9.36
CA MET A 208 -17.05 -10.48 -10.66
C MET A 208 -17.63 -11.43 -11.74
N SER A 209 -17.74 -12.72 -11.42
CA SER A 209 -18.31 -13.73 -12.31
C SER A 209 -19.73 -14.10 -11.88
N LYS A 210 -20.72 -13.71 -12.71
CA LYS A 210 -22.12 -14.09 -12.49
C LYS A 210 -22.29 -15.61 -12.36
N GLN A 211 -21.63 -16.37 -13.23
CA GLN A 211 -21.67 -17.84 -13.21
C GLN A 211 -21.17 -18.42 -11.88
N HIS A 212 -20.07 -17.89 -11.34
CA HIS A 212 -19.53 -18.39 -10.08
C HIS A 212 -20.41 -18.00 -8.89
N ILE A 213 -21.01 -16.81 -8.91
CA ILE A 213 -21.96 -16.39 -7.86
C ILE A 213 -23.22 -17.27 -7.90
N GLU A 214 -23.79 -17.52 -9.07
CA GLU A 214 -24.95 -18.40 -9.21
C GLU A 214 -24.63 -19.83 -8.74
N ALA A 215 -23.51 -20.39 -9.17
CA ALA A 215 -23.08 -21.71 -8.72
C ALA A 215 -22.87 -21.79 -7.19
N HIS A 216 -22.29 -20.75 -6.59
CA HIS A 216 -22.12 -20.66 -5.16
C HIS A 216 -23.46 -20.55 -4.41
N PHE A 217 -24.37 -19.74 -4.93
CA PHE A 217 -25.71 -19.60 -4.37
C PHE A 217 -26.46 -20.94 -4.39
N GLU A 218 -26.51 -21.63 -5.52
CA GLU A 218 -27.17 -22.93 -5.66
C GLU A 218 -26.55 -23.97 -4.72
N ALA A 219 -25.22 -24.04 -4.65
CA ALA A 219 -24.52 -25.01 -3.80
C ALA A 219 -24.69 -24.75 -2.29
N PHE A 220 -24.90 -23.48 -1.89
CA PHE A 220 -24.94 -23.11 -0.48
C PHE A 220 -26.36 -22.85 0.05
N LEU A 221 -27.22 -22.22 -0.74
CA LEU A 221 -28.56 -21.80 -0.34
C LEU A 221 -29.67 -22.56 -1.07
N GLY A 222 -29.39 -23.10 -2.27
CA GLY A 222 -30.39 -23.74 -3.10
C GLY A 222 -31.14 -24.85 -2.36
N ASP A 223 -30.41 -25.77 -1.74
CA ASP A 223 -31.01 -26.85 -0.97
C ASP A 223 -31.77 -26.36 0.27
N CYS A 224 -31.28 -25.32 0.96
CA CYS A 224 -31.94 -24.73 2.09
C CYS A 224 -33.28 -24.06 1.72
N LEU A 225 -33.33 -23.41 0.56
CA LEU A 225 -34.55 -22.73 0.10
C LEU A 225 -35.61 -23.72 -0.37
N LEU A 226 -35.21 -24.85 -0.96
CA LEU A 226 -36.13 -25.96 -1.28
C LEU A 226 -36.80 -26.52 -0.01
N TYR A 227 -36.04 -26.73 1.04
CA TYR A 227 -36.57 -27.23 2.33
C TYR A 227 -37.53 -26.23 3.01
N THR A 228 -37.30 -24.93 2.85
CA THR A 228 -38.17 -23.90 3.46
C THR A 228 -39.44 -23.66 2.67
N SER A 229 -39.43 -23.91 1.35
CA SER A 229 -40.65 -23.81 0.53
C SER A 229 -41.59 -25.00 0.75
N ASP A 230 -41.07 -26.21 0.90
CA ASP A 230 -41.90 -27.40 1.22
C ASP A 230 -42.54 -27.33 2.61
N ALA A 231 -41.92 -26.65 3.56
CA ALA A 231 -42.51 -26.43 4.90
C ALA A 231 -43.63 -25.35 4.94
N ALA A 232 -43.72 -24.51 3.90
CA ALA A 232 -44.74 -23.47 3.80
C ALA A 232 -46.02 -23.94 3.11
N ASP A 233 -45.98 -25.03 2.35
CA ASP A 233 -47.15 -25.59 1.67
C ASP A 233 -47.95 -26.58 2.53
N ASP A 234 -47.45 -26.95 3.70
CA ASP A 234 -48.12 -27.84 4.67
C ASP A 234 -48.80 -27.11 5.83
N LEU A 235 -49.00 -25.79 5.75
CA LEU A 235 -49.77 -24.97 6.67
C LEU A 235 -50.97 -24.32 5.97
#